data_6a593d6aa18a03a390a87565bb4f618f
#
_entry.id   6a593d6aa18a03a390a87565bb4f618f
#
_cell.length_a   1.000
_cell.length_b   1.000
_cell.length_c   1.000
_cell.angle_alpha   90.00
_cell.angle_beta   90.00
_cell.angle_gamma   90.00
#
_symmetry.space_group_name_H-M   'P 1'
#
loop_
_entity.id
_entity.type
_entity.pdbx_description
1 polymer ?
#
loop_
_entity_poly.entity_id
_entity_poly.type
_entity_poly.pdbx_seq_one_letter_code
_entity_poly.pdbx_strand_id
1 'polypeptide(L)'
;EHVIMELKISYPTAVFGGKVKIPTVDGNEAGLKIPSGIQSGQVLRMKGKGFPRMRSRSQGDQLVKIQIDTPKKLTRDAKKALEQLKESLKPIEDPYSKIDL
;
A
#
# COMPACT_ATOMS: atom_id res chain seq x y z
N GLU A 1 -4.50 -14.03 16.53
CA GLU A 1 -4.97 -14.20 15.16
C GLU A 1 -4.58 -13.00 14.30
N HIS A 2 -4.10 -13.27 13.11
CA HIS A 2 -3.78 -12.20 12.17
C HIS A 2 -5.02 -11.76 11.40
N VAL A 3 -5.05 -10.48 11.04
CA VAL A 3 -6.05 -9.91 10.16
C VAL A 3 -5.35 -9.44 8.91
N ILE A 4 -5.93 -9.74 7.76
CA ILE A 4 -5.38 -9.33 6.46
C ILE A 4 -6.34 -8.36 5.82
N MET A 5 -5.86 -7.18 5.46
CA MET A 5 -6.66 -6.20 4.72
C MET A 5 -5.86 -5.68 3.54
N GLU A 6 -6.58 -5.13 2.58
CA GLU A 6 -5.99 -4.53 1.39
C GLU A 6 -6.16 -3.02 1.46
N LEU A 7 -5.11 -2.29 1.16
CA LEU A 7 -5.13 -0.83 1.13
C LEU A 7 -4.72 -0.35 -0.26
N LYS A 8 -5.62 0.41 -0.89
CA LYS A 8 -5.30 1.07 -2.16
C LYS A 8 -4.68 2.42 -1.88
N ILE A 9 -3.53 2.68 -2.51
CA ILE A 9 -2.86 3.97 -2.41
C ILE A 9 -2.60 4.50 -3.81
N SER A 10 -2.46 5.82 -3.90
CA SER A 10 -2.13 6.47 -5.18
C SER A 10 -0.67 6.22 -5.55
N TYR A 11 -0.36 6.36 -6.82
CA TYR A 11 1.02 6.26 -7.30
C TYR A 11 1.95 7.27 -6.60
N PRO A 12 1.61 8.56 -6.46
CA PRO A 12 2.46 9.49 -5.72
C PRO A 12 2.70 9.07 -4.27
N THR A 13 1.69 8.54 -3.58
CA THR A 13 1.87 8.03 -2.21
C THR A 13 2.84 6.86 -2.20
N ALA A 14 2.78 5.98 -3.18
CA ALA A 14 3.74 4.88 -3.29
C ALA A 14 5.17 5.39 -3.51
N VAL A 15 5.33 6.42 -4.32
CA VAL A 15 6.65 7.01 -4.63
C VAL A 15 7.24 7.71 -3.41
N PHE A 16 6.46 8.59 -2.80
CA PHE A 16 6.96 9.43 -1.70
C PHE A 16 6.88 8.75 -0.35
N GLY A 17 6.00 7.78 -0.20
CA GLY A 17 5.66 7.25 1.11
C GLY A 17 4.78 8.22 1.87
N GLY A 18 4.58 7.95 3.14
CA GLY A 18 3.76 8.80 4.00
C GLY A 18 3.13 7.98 5.10
N LYS A 19 2.25 8.63 5.84
CA LYS A 19 1.52 7.99 6.93
C LYS A 19 0.03 8.06 6.63
N VAL A 20 -0.65 6.93 6.70
CA VAL A 20 -2.10 6.85 6.52
C VAL A 20 -2.73 6.25 7.77
N LYS A 21 -3.95 6.67 8.08
CA LYS A 21 -4.73 6.09 9.17
C LYS A 21 -5.58 4.97 8.60
N ILE A 22 -5.55 3.82 9.25
CA ILE A 22 -6.34 2.68 8.85
C ILE A 22 -7.11 2.15 10.05
N PRO A 23 -8.29 1.55 9.82
CA PRO A 23 -9.07 0.96 10.92
C PRO A 23 -8.37 -0.28 11.47
N THR A 24 -8.53 -0.50 12.75
CA THR A 24 -8.03 -1.69 13.42
C THR A 24 -9.22 -2.51 13.93
N VAL A 25 -8.97 -3.78 14.29
CA VAL A 25 -10.04 -4.70 14.68
C VAL A 25 -10.76 -4.28 15.95
N ASP A 26 -10.17 -3.44 16.78
CA ASP A 26 -10.79 -2.95 18.00
C ASP A 26 -11.69 -1.72 17.78
N GLY A 27 -11.93 -1.34 16.53
CA GLY A 27 -12.77 -0.19 16.19
C GLY A 27 -12.08 1.15 16.20
N ASN A 28 -10.79 1.19 16.53
CA ASN A 28 -9.98 2.40 16.51
C ASN A 28 -9.28 2.56 15.16
N GLU A 29 -8.47 3.58 15.07
CA GLU A 29 -7.58 3.81 13.94
C GLU A 29 -6.13 3.77 14.40
N ALA A 30 -5.25 3.34 13.52
CA ALA A 30 -3.81 3.38 13.77
C ALA A 30 -3.09 3.94 12.54
N GLY A 31 -2.00 4.62 12.79
CA GLY A 31 -1.15 5.14 11.71
C GLY A 31 -0.32 4.02 11.10
N LEU A 32 -0.34 3.95 9.78
CA LEU A 32 0.51 3.04 9.02
C LEU A 32 1.51 3.87 8.24
N LYS A 33 2.79 3.60 8.46
CA LYS A 33 3.85 4.25 7.70
C LYS A 33 4.06 3.49 6.39
N ILE A 34 3.90 4.20 5.27
CA ILE A 34 4.15 3.67 3.93
C ILE A 34 5.60 4.04 3.57
N PRO A 35 6.49 3.05 3.35
CA PRO A 35 7.84 3.37 2.90
C PRO A 35 7.83 3.98 1.50
N SER A 36 8.73 4.91 1.26
CA SER A 36 8.95 5.48 -0.07
C SER A 36 9.38 4.38 -1.05
N GLY A 37 8.80 4.38 -2.23
CA GLY A 37 9.13 3.40 -3.27
C GLY A 37 8.49 2.03 -3.08
N ILE A 38 7.44 1.93 -2.28
CA ILE A 38 6.75 0.67 -2.06
C ILE A 38 6.16 0.13 -3.37
N GLN A 39 6.17 -1.18 -3.53
CA GLN A 39 5.62 -1.83 -4.72
C GLN A 39 4.25 -2.41 -4.44
N SER A 40 3.43 -2.50 -5.49
CA SER A 40 2.11 -3.14 -5.40
C SER A 40 2.26 -4.61 -5.02
N GLY A 41 1.41 -5.07 -4.12
CA GLY A 41 1.45 -6.43 -3.60
C GLY A 41 2.30 -6.61 -2.36
N GLN A 42 3.08 -5.61 -1.97
CA GLN A 42 3.89 -5.67 -0.77
C GLN A 42 3.00 -5.62 0.47
N VAL A 43 3.38 -6.37 1.50
CA VAL A 43 2.60 -6.50 2.73
C VAL A 43 3.34 -5.81 3.87
N LEU A 44 2.62 -4.92 4.56
CA LEU A 44 3.11 -4.25 5.76
C LEU A 44 2.46 -4.88 6.98
N ARG A 45 3.22 -5.00 8.06
CA ARG A 45 2.75 -5.62 9.32
C ARG A 45 2.53 -4.55 10.38
N MET A 46 1.37 -4.60 11.03
CA MET A 46 1.06 -3.80 12.21
C MET A 46 0.98 -4.74 13.40
N LYS A 47 2.05 -4.79 14.19
CA LYS A 47 2.16 -5.72 15.31
C LYS A 47 1.09 -5.42 16.37
N GLY A 48 0.47 -6.47 16.88
CA GLY A 48 -0.50 -6.37 17.96
C GLY A 48 -1.81 -5.75 17.57
N LYS A 49 -2.12 -5.59 16.28
CA LYS A 49 -3.37 -4.99 15.80
C LYS A 49 -4.37 -6.02 15.23
N GLY A 50 -4.02 -7.30 15.26
CA GLY A 50 -4.93 -8.38 14.89
C GLY A 50 -5.88 -8.75 16.03
N PHE A 51 -6.61 -9.85 15.86
CA PHE A 51 -7.52 -10.33 16.89
C PHE A 51 -6.75 -10.85 18.11
N PRO A 52 -7.32 -10.70 19.33
CA PRO A 52 -6.72 -11.28 20.53
C PRO A 52 -6.59 -12.81 20.40
N ARG A 53 -5.53 -13.35 20.94
CA ARG A 53 -5.34 -14.80 21.02
C ARG A 53 -6.03 -15.32 22.26
N MET A 54 -6.80 -16.41 22.12
CA MET A 54 -7.64 -16.93 23.20
C MET A 54 -6.86 -17.39 24.44
N ARG A 55 -5.65 -17.90 24.27
CA ARG A 55 -4.84 -18.44 25.37
C ARG A 55 -3.60 -17.62 25.65
N SER A 56 -3.57 -16.39 25.18
CA SER A 56 -2.42 -15.52 25.31
C SER A 56 -2.90 -14.10 25.49
N ARG A 57 -2.11 -13.30 26.21
CA ARG A 57 -2.36 -11.85 26.31
C ARG A 57 -1.91 -11.09 25.08
N SER A 58 -1.13 -11.73 24.21
CA SER A 58 -0.69 -11.11 22.98
C SER A 58 -1.82 -11.13 21.94
N GLN A 59 -1.84 -10.12 21.11
CA GLN A 59 -2.71 -10.06 19.95
C GLN A 59 -1.96 -10.55 18.72
N GLY A 60 -2.70 -11.03 17.72
CA GLY A 60 -2.15 -11.25 16.41
C GLY A 60 -1.78 -9.92 15.76
N ASP A 61 -1.27 -9.97 14.57
CA ASP A 61 -0.88 -8.79 13.82
C ASP A 61 -1.95 -8.44 12.77
N GLN A 62 -2.01 -7.18 12.40
CA GLN A 62 -2.77 -6.77 11.23
C GLN A 62 -1.82 -6.65 10.05
N LEU A 63 -2.13 -7.37 8.99
CA LEU A 63 -1.34 -7.35 7.75
C LEU A 63 -2.07 -6.50 6.72
N VAL A 64 -1.33 -5.62 6.07
CA VAL A 64 -1.89 -4.69 5.10
C VAL A 64 -1.19 -4.91 3.77
N LYS A 65 -1.93 -5.46 2.81
CA LYS A 65 -1.43 -5.66 1.46
C LYS A 65 -1.66 -4.39 0.65
N ILE A 66 -0.60 -3.86 0.09
CA ILE A 66 -0.65 -2.61 -0.65
C ILE A 66 -1.03 -2.86 -2.11
N GLN A 67 -1.99 -2.10 -2.59
CA GLN A 67 -2.36 -2.05 -4.00
C GLN A 67 -2.18 -0.62 -4.48
N ILE A 68 -1.49 -0.44 -5.59
CA ILE A 68 -1.35 0.88 -6.20
C ILE A 68 -2.53 1.08 -7.16
N ASP A 69 -3.34 2.09 -6.88
CA ASP A 69 -4.53 2.36 -7.67
C ASP A 69 -4.19 3.13 -8.94
N THR A 70 -4.66 2.64 -10.07
CA THR A 70 -4.55 3.34 -11.34
C THR A 70 -5.87 4.08 -11.61
N PRO A 71 -5.89 5.40 -11.58
CA PRO A 71 -7.13 6.15 -11.79
C PRO A 71 -7.64 5.95 -13.22
N LYS A 72 -8.95 5.72 -13.34
CA LYS A 72 -9.60 5.55 -14.64
C LYS A 72 -9.99 6.88 -15.27
N LYS A 73 -10.21 7.89 -14.43
CA LYS A 73 -10.57 9.25 -14.86
C LYS A 73 -9.65 10.24 -14.19
N LEU A 74 -9.22 11.23 -14.95
CA LEU A 74 -8.34 12.28 -14.47
C LEU A 74 -8.98 13.64 -14.74
N THR A 75 -8.77 14.57 -13.80
CA THR A 75 -9.05 15.97 -14.08
C THR A 75 -8.09 16.45 -15.17
N ARG A 76 -8.46 17.59 -15.79
CA ARG A 76 -7.61 18.22 -16.80
C ARG A 76 -6.20 18.49 -16.29
N ASP A 77 -6.10 19.04 -15.06
CA ASP A 77 -4.80 19.36 -14.47
C ASP A 77 -3.98 18.11 -14.12
N ALA A 78 -4.65 17.07 -13.59
CA ALA A 78 -3.98 15.82 -13.27
C ALA A 78 -3.43 15.14 -14.54
N LYS A 79 -4.22 15.16 -15.62
CA LYS A 79 -3.79 14.60 -16.90
C LYS A 79 -2.54 15.32 -17.44
N LYS A 80 -2.54 16.64 -17.37
CA LYS A 80 -1.42 17.46 -17.83
C LYS A 80 -0.16 17.18 -17.01
N ALA A 81 -0.30 17.12 -15.69
CA ALA A 81 0.80 16.82 -14.79
C ALA A 81 1.36 15.40 -15.04
N LEU A 82 0.48 14.44 -15.29
CA LEU A 82 0.88 13.05 -15.56
C LEU A 82 1.60 12.93 -16.91
N GLU A 83 1.17 13.68 -17.92
CA GLU A 83 1.86 13.71 -19.21
C GLU A 83 3.28 14.24 -19.06
N GLN A 84 3.48 15.27 -18.25
CA GLN A 84 4.82 15.80 -17.94
C GLN A 84 5.67 14.76 -17.21
N LEU A 85 5.10 14.08 -16.23
CA LEU A 85 5.81 13.02 -15.53
C LEU A 85 6.23 11.90 -16.49
N LYS A 86 5.32 11.49 -17.38
CA LYS A 86 5.60 10.44 -18.37
C LYS A 86 6.83 10.78 -19.21
N GLU A 87 6.96 12.03 -19.61
CA GLU A 87 8.13 12.48 -20.41
C GLU A 87 9.42 12.48 -19.60
N SER A 88 9.33 12.66 -18.27
CA SER A 88 10.49 12.74 -17.39
C SER A 88 10.96 11.38 -16.87
N LEU A 89 10.10 10.36 -16.93
CA LEU A 89 10.45 9.04 -16.42
C LEU A 89 11.42 8.34 -17.35
N LYS A 90 12.42 7.69 -16.75
CA LYS A 90 13.31 6.82 -17.49
C LYS A 90 12.60 5.53 -17.87
N PRO A 91 12.97 4.91 -18.99
CA PRO A 91 12.44 3.58 -19.32
C PRO A 91 12.70 2.59 -18.21
N ILE A 92 11.80 1.64 -18.05
CA ILE A 92 11.95 0.55 -17.07
C ILE A 92 13.04 -0.39 -17.58
N GLU A 93 14.07 -0.61 -16.75
CA GLU A 93 15.11 -1.58 -17.03
C GLU A 93 14.56 -2.98 -16.81
N ASP A 94 14.89 -3.91 -17.71
CA ASP A 94 14.49 -5.31 -17.62
C ASP A 94 12.99 -5.49 -17.32
N PRO A 95 12.10 -4.94 -18.19
CA PRO A 95 10.66 -4.96 -17.88
C PRO A 95 10.03 -6.35 -17.98
N TYR A 96 10.76 -7.33 -18.46
CA TYR A 96 10.28 -8.67 -18.64
C TYR A 96 10.91 -9.62 -17.65
N SER A 97 10.10 -10.54 -17.14
CA SER A 97 10.60 -11.68 -16.38
C SER A 97 9.84 -12.92 -16.81
N LYS A 98 10.52 -14.06 -16.77
CA LYS A 98 9.90 -15.32 -17.09
C LYS A 98 9.05 -15.78 -15.90
N ILE A 99 7.81 -16.17 -16.17
CA ILE A 99 6.90 -16.68 -15.16
C ILE A 99 6.73 -18.18 -15.40
N ASP A 100 7.00 -18.97 -14.38
CA ASP A 100 6.74 -20.41 -14.41
C ASP A 100 5.29 -20.66 -13.97
N LEU A 101 4.52 -21.26 -14.87
CA LEU A 101 3.11 -21.55 -14.63
C LEU A 101 2.90 -22.99 -14.18
#